data_bf5ae2b2bce9fc50a72677d3b5f96787
#
_entry.id   bf5ae2b2bce9fc50a72677d3b5f96787
#
_cell.length_a   1.000
_cell.length_b   1.000
_cell.length_c   1.000
_cell.angle_alpha   90.00
_cell.angle_beta   90.00
_cell.angle_gamma   90.00
#
_symmetry.space_group_name_H-M   'P 1'
#
loop_
_entity.id
_entity.type
_entity.pdbx_description
1 polymer ?
#
loop_
_entity_poly.entity_id
_entity_poly.type
_entity_poly.pdbx_seq_one_letter_code
_entity_poly.pdbx_strand_id
1 'polypeptide(L)'
;MSTIYEKLITIPHLNLTPYLPKVPLDQILKDLNQFKNEDYLPYQTATKNKEFFNFLAKNWHGMCLIDSVKNGKQFMDYYTNVTNDDKLEFNFNEKGQAIFKPTTVGELCPNILNYCYQIVEKPKRTRLSRLVAGGHFHWHSHKVLSESKQSNKKFTNKDGKYKNTVIMHIVLKTNEKCWMGVSNQHPFGGHSYKIHKQHYGLGEIWILNGDYYHNPFNGGEEDRDHIMLYADPLDKKLYPILENAINNYKGPVLNEKIIPQRIHGELKLNTETGLAF
;
A
#
# COMPACT_ATOMS: atom_id res chain seq x y z
N MET A 1 9.48 -10.49 -25.96
CA MET A 1 8.35 -10.69 -25.02
C MET A 1 8.42 -9.60 -23.96
N SER A 2 7.30 -8.95 -23.65
CA SER A 2 7.25 -7.97 -22.56
C SER A 2 7.48 -8.66 -21.21
N THR A 3 8.22 -8.00 -20.33
CA THR A 3 8.49 -8.50 -18.99
C THR A 3 7.19 -8.49 -18.15
N ILE A 4 7.15 -9.25 -17.04
CA ILE A 4 6.01 -9.22 -16.12
C ILE A 4 5.73 -7.79 -15.61
N TYR A 5 6.76 -6.98 -15.46
CA TYR A 5 6.65 -5.58 -15.04
C TYR A 5 5.94 -4.72 -16.07
N GLU A 6 6.30 -4.86 -17.34
CA GLU A 6 5.67 -4.11 -18.44
C GLU A 6 4.19 -4.42 -18.57
N LYS A 7 3.78 -5.65 -18.25
CA LYS A 7 2.37 -6.03 -18.22
C LYS A 7 1.66 -5.49 -16.98
N LEU A 8 2.25 -5.66 -15.79
CA LEU A 8 1.66 -5.21 -14.53
C LEU A 8 1.43 -3.70 -14.51
N ILE A 9 2.37 -2.92 -15.04
CA ILE A 9 2.25 -1.46 -15.05
C ILE A 9 1.07 -0.94 -15.89
N THR A 10 0.51 -1.76 -16.76
CA THR A 10 -0.67 -1.39 -17.56
C THR A 10 -2.00 -1.81 -16.93
N ILE A 11 -1.98 -2.59 -15.88
CA ILE A 11 -3.19 -3.12 -15.22
C ILE A 11 -3.52 -2.27 -14.00
N PRO A 12 -4.69 -1.59 -13.93
CA PRO A 12 -5.03 -0.77 -12.76
C PRO A 12 -5.30 -1.61 -11.51
N HIS A 13 -6.02 -2.71 -11.66
CA HIS A 13 -6.38 -3.63 -10.58
C HIS A 13 -6.31 -5.06 -11.09
N LEU A 14 -5.56 -5.92 -10.40
CA LEU A 14 -5.43 -7.33 -10.73
C LEU A 14 -5.96 -8.20 -9.60
N ASN A 15 -7.02 -8.96 -9.86
CA ASN A 15 -7.59 -9.91 -8.90
C ASN A 15 -6.74 -11.19 -8.86
N LEU A 16 -6.17 -11.50 -7.72
CA LEU A 16 -5.40 -12.73 -7.48
C LEU A 16 -6.20 -13.82 -6.75
N THR A 17 -7.41 -13.51 -6.29
CA THR A 17 -8.23 -14.44 -5.49
C THR A 17 -8.40 -15.81 -6.15
N PRO A 18 -8.65 -15.93 -7.48
CA PRO A 18 -8.82 -17.25 -8.11
C PRO A 18 -7.55 -18.11 -8.17
N TYR A 19 -6.39 -17.52 -7.92
CA TYR A 19 -5.06 -18.13 -8.10
C TYR A 19 -4.32 -18.39 -6.79
N LEU A 20 -4.88 -17.95 -5.67
CA LEU A 20 -4.30 -18.02 -4.33
C LEU A 20 -5.14 -18.93 -3.41
N PRO A 21 -4.53 -19.50 -2.36
CA PRO A 21 -5.31 -20.16 -1.32
C PRO A 21 -6.35 -19.22 -0.72
N LYS A 22 -7.51 -19.78 -0.36
CA LYS A 22 -8.58 -19.00 0.30
C LYS A 22 -8.05 -18.33 1.57
N VAL A 23 -8.37 -17.05 1.75
CA VAL A 23 -8.01 -16.30 2.96
C VAL A 23 -8.69 -16.94 4.18
N PRO A 24 -7.93 -17.35 5.22
CA PRO A 24 -8.50 -17.97 6.42
C PRO A 24 -9.03 -16.89 7.37
N LEU A 25 -10.11 -16.21 6.97
CA LEU A 25 -10.65 -15.02 7.65
C LEU A 25 -10.88 -15.25 9.14
N ASP A 26 -11.51 -16.38 9.52
CA ASP A 26 -11.83 -16.67 10.92
C ASP A 26 -10.57 -16.76 11.80
N GLN A 27 -9.48 -17.31 11.25
CA GLN A 27 -8.21 -17.42 11.96
C GLN A 27 -7.50 -16.06 12.04
N ILE A 28 -7.50 -15.31 10.95
CA ILE A 28 -6.92 -13.96 10.90
C ILE A 28 -7.67 -13.01 11.84
N LEU A 29 -9.00 -13.08 11.87
CA LEU A 29 -9.80 -12.24 12.78
C LEU A 29 -9.55 -12.59 14.25
N LYS A 30 -9.21 -13.84 14.59
CA LYS A 30 -8.78 -14.20 15.97
C LYS A 30 -7.48 -13.48 16.35
N ASP A 31 -6.51 -13.38 15.44
CA ASP A 31 -5.29 -12.58 15.70
C ASP A 31 -5.63 -11.11 15.98
N LEU A 32 -6.62 -10.56 15.29
CA LEU A 32 -6.98 -9.14 15.38
C LEU A 32 -7.85 -8.81 16.60
N ASN A 33 -8.61 -9.76 17.11
CA ASN A 33 -9.51 -9.55 18.26
C ASN A 33 -8.79 -9.19 19.58
N GLN A 34 -7.48 -9.41 19.66
CA GLN A 34 -6.68 -8.99 20.80
C GLN A 34 -6.34 -7.50 20.81
N PHE A 35 -6.51 -6.81 19.67
CA PHE A 35 -6.20 -5.39 19.55
C PHE A 35 -7.43 -4.53 19.70
N LYS A 36 -7.26 -3.41 20.39
CA LYS A 36 -8.28 -2.38 20.55
C LYS A 36 -8.10 -1.30 19.48
N ASN A 37 -9.07 -0.40 19.36
CA ASN A 37 -9.00 0.69 18.39
C ASN A 37 -7.79 1.62 18.60
N GLU A 38 -7.39 1.85 19.85
CA GLU A 38 -6.22 2.65 20.21
C GLU A 38 -4.86 2.04 19.80
N ASP A 39 -4.82 0.72 19.54
CA ASP A 39 -3.61 0.05 19.05
C ASP A 39 -3.36 0.34 17.57
N TYR A 40 -4.40 0.74 16.84
CA TYR A 40 -4.30 1.18 15.46
C TYR A 40 -3.86 2.64 15.41
N LEU A 41 -2.59 2.87 15.18
CA LEU A 41 -2.04 4.21 15.18
C LEU A 41 -2.46 4.99 13.94
N PRO A 42 -2.80 6.28 14.09
CA PRO A 42 -3.11 7.12 12.95
C PRO A 42 -1.88 7.25 12.05
N TYR A 43 -2.13 7.27 10.74
CA TYR A 43 -1.07 7.55 9.80
C TYR A 43 -0.58 8.99 10.03
N GLN A 44 0.62 9.10 10.56
CA GLN A 44 1.28 10.37 10.79
C GLN A 44 2.48 10.46 9.86
N THR A 45 2.57 11.51 9.10
CA THR A 45 3.82 11.86 8.45
C THR A 45 4.64 12.77 9.34
N ALA A 46 5.94 12.73 9.19
CA ALA A 46 6.85 13.69 9.78
C ALA A 46 6.73 15.10 9.18
N THR A 47 5.69 15.39 8.42
CA THR A 47 5.50 16.72 7.90
C THR A 47 5.19 17.67 9.06
N LYS A 48 5.87 18.80 9.10
CA LYS A 48 5.64 19.86 10.09
C LYS A 48 4.22 20.42 10.04
N ASN A 49 3.47 20.13 8.97
CA ASN A 49 2.11 20.59 8.77
C ASN A 49 1.11 19.45 9.00
N LYS A 50 0.70 19.27 10.27
CA LYS A 50 -0.29 18.27 10.68
C LYS A 50 -1.66 18.47 10.01
N GLU A 51 -2.06 19.71 9.74
CA GLU A 51 -3.35 20.04 9.14
C GLU A 51 -3.41 19.57 7.68
N PHE A 52 -2.34 19.85 6.93
CA PHE A 52 -2.22 19.38 5.55
C PHE A 52 -2.26 17.85 5.46
N PHE A 53 -1.64 17.19 6.44
CA PHE A 53 -1.62 15.75 6.46
C PHE A 53 -2.96 15.13 6.84
N ASN A 54 -3.67 15.69 7.80
CA ASN A 54 -5.03 15.28 8.13
C ASN A 54 -5.98 15.42 6.94
N PHE A 55 -5.72 16.40 6.07
CA PHE A 55 -6.45 16.53 4.80
C PHE A 55 -6.13 15.39 3.83
N LEU A 56 -4.84 14.99 3.72
CA LEU A 56 -4.41 13.95 2.78
C LEU A 56 -4.83 12.54 3.19
N ALA A 57 -4.85 12.24 4.48
CA ALA A 57 -5.06 10.90 5.03
C ALA A 57 -6.07 10.90 6.18
N LYS A 58 -7.29 11.32 5.86
CA LYS A 58 -8.35 11.38 6.85
C LYS A 58 -8.73 9.98 7.33
N ASN A 59 -8.69 9.77 8.64
CA ASN A 59 -9.15 8.55 9.29
C ASN A 59 -8.46 7.27 8.76
N TRP A 60 -7.17 7.35 8.47
CA TRP A 60 -6.37 6.21 8.12
C TRP A 60 -5.47 5.81 9.29
N HIS A 61 -5.60 4.56 9.73
CA HIS A 61 -4.90 3.97 10.86
C HIS A 61 -4.28 2.63 10.47
N GLY A 62 -3.40 2.11 11.31
CA GLY A 62 -2.90 0.77 11.09
C GLY A 62 -1.76 0.34 12.00
N MET A 63 -1.21 -0.83 11.70
CA MET A 63 -0.11 -1.45 12.43
C MET A 63 0.86 -2.13 11.46
N CYS A 64 2.15 -2.06 11.73
CA CYS A 64 3.16 -2.83 10.99
C CYS A 64 3.25 -4.26 11.52
N LEU A 65 3.18 -5.23 10.61
CA LEU A 65 3.29 -6.67 10.90
C LEU A 65 4.66 -7.23 10.51
N ILE A 66 5.21 -6.74 9.39
CA ILE A 66 6.57 -7.07 8.91
C ILE A 66 7.23 -5.77 8.49
N ASP A 67 8.40 -5.50 9.03
CA ASP A 67 9.20 -4.33 8.66
C ASP A 67 10.70 -4.61 8.78
N SER A 68 11.51 -3.70 8.28
CA SER A 68 12.95 -3.67 8.51
C SER A 68 13.32 -2.95 9.82
N VAL A 69 12.38 -2.35 10.52
CA VAL A 69 12.55 -1.69 11.82
C VAL A 69 12.37 -2.70 12.95
N LYS A 70 13.25 -2.68 13.96
CA LYS A 70 13.21 -3.62 15.09
C LYS A 70 12.01 -3.39 16.03
N ASN A 71 11.51 -2.16 16.15
CA ASN A 71 10.49 -1.76 17.14
C ASN A 71 9.16 -1.38 16.47
N GLY A 72 8.49 -2.35 15.86
CA GLY A 72 7.41 -2.11 14.93
C GLY A 72 6.01 -1.93 15.51
N LYS A 73 5.82 -1.07 16.52
CA LYS A 73 4.46 -0.64 16.91
C LYS A 73 3.86 0.44 16.01
N GLN A 74 4.54 0.85 14.97
CA GLN A 74 4.14 2.07 14.29
C GLN A 74 3.52 1.75 12.93
N PHE A 75 2.27 2.22 12.73
CA PHE A 75 1.75 2.42 11.41
C PHE A 75 2.50 3.59 10.79
N MET A 76 3.66 3.34 10.33
CA MET A 76 4.42 4.42 9.79
C MET A 76 4.80 4.13 8.38
N ASP A 77 4.53 5.10 7.56
CA ASP A 77 5.37 5.23 6.42
C ASP A 77 6.77 5.50 6.96
N TYR A 78 7.54 4.44 6.98
CA TYR A 78 8.91 4.35 7.37
C TYR A 78 9.79 5.54 6.92
N TYR A 79 9.42 6.17 5.80
CA TYR A 79 10.15 7.29 5.23
C TYR A 79 9.95 8.62 5.95
N THR A 80 8.89 8.76 6.69
CA THR A 80 8.52 10.06 7.24
C THR A 80 9.02 10.30 8.65
N ASN A 81 9.32 9.26 9.42
CA ASN A 81 9.77 9.40 10.80
C ASN A 81 11.27 9.20 11.03
N VAL A 82 11.96 8.64 10.07
CA VAL A 82 13.42 8.38 10.19
C VAL A 82 14.25 9.65 10.26
N THR A 83 13.71 10.76 9.78
CA THR A 83 14.45 12.03 9.78
C THR A 83 14.47 12.73 11.13
N ASN A 84 13.64 12.33 12.09
CA ASN A 84 13.48 13.02 13.36
C ASN A 84 13.67 12.14 14.61
N ASP A 85 13.85 10.82 14.46
CA ASP A 85 14.03 9.92 15.60
C ASP A 85 15.29 9.06 15.40
N ASP A 86 16.42 9.52 15.96
CA ASP A 86 17.71 8.83 15.94
C ASP A 86 17.70 7.47 16.67
N LYS A 87 16.56 7.08 17.24
CA LYS A 87 16.38 5.84 18.01
C LYS A 87 15.86 4.67 17.20
N LEU A 88 15.51 4.84 15.93
CA LEU A 88 15.01 3.75 15.12
C LEU A 88 16.17 2.84 14.67
N GLU A 89 16.16 1.63 15.16
CA GLU A 89 17.10 0.60 14.76
C GLU A 89 16.54 -0.21 13.57
N PHE A 90 17.36 -0.37 12.54
CA PHE A 90 17.00 -1.09 11.33
C PHE A 90 17.79 -2.39 11.17
N ASN A 91 17.13 -3.37 10.56
CA ASN A 91 17.77 -4.62 10.19
C ASN A 91 18.36 -4.48 8.78
N PHE A 92 19.68 -4.55 8.66
CA PHE A 92 20.39 -4.61 7.39
C PHE A 92 21.24 -5.88 7.30
N ASN A 93 21.38 -6.43 6.10
CA ASN A 93 22.39 -7.44 5.84
C ASN A 93 23.77 -6.80 5.62
N GLU A 94 24.80 -7.65 5.48
CA GLU A 94 26.19 -7.22 5.24
C GLU A 94 26.37 -6.36 3.98
N LYS A 95 25.43 -6.46 3.03
CA LYS A 95 25.40 -5.66 1.79
C LYS A 95 24.64 -4.34 1.95
N GLY A 96 24.17 -4.01 3.16
CA GLY A 96 23.38 -2.81 3.43
C GLY A 96 21.96 -2.83 2.86
N GLN A 97 21.41 -4.01 2.58
CA GLN A 97 20.02 -4.18 2.12
C GLN A 97 19.12 -4.39 3.34
N ALA A 98 17.93 -3.78 3.31
CA ALA A 98 16.94 -3.96 4.37
C ALA A 98 16.49 -5.42 4.48
N ILE A 99 16.52 -5.95 5.70
CA ILE A 99 15.98 -7.26 6.04
C ILE A 99 14.61 -7.05 6.68
N PHE A 100 13.58 -7.60 6.09
CA PHE A 100 12.22 -7.56 6.62
C PHE A 100 11.98 -8.76 7.54
N LYS A 101 11.48 -8.48 8.73
CA LYS A 101 11.18 -9.48 9.77
C LYS A 101 9.82 -9.15 10.42
N PRO A 102 9.16 -10.13 11.03
CA PRO A 102 8.02 -9.83 11.89
C PRO A 102 8.39 -8.78 12.94
N THR A 103 7.48 -7.88 13.17
CA THR A 103 7.55 -6.91 14.27
C THR A 103 6.95 -7.55 15.52
N THR A 104 7.07 -6.90 16.68
CA THR A 104 6.42 -7.37 17.92
C THR A 104 4.91 -7.54 17.72
N VAL A 105 4.25 -6.64 16.99
CA VAL A 105 2.83 -6.77 16.64
C VAL A 105 2.61 -7.94 15.67
N GLY A 106 3.50 -8.11 14.70
CA GLY A 106 3.44 -9.24 13.76
C GLY A 106 3.55 -10.59 14.48
N GLU A 107 4.43 -10.72 15.45
CA GLU A 107 4.58 -11.96 16.24
C GLU A 107 3.32 -12.33 17.03
N LEU A 108 2.50 -11.34 17.39
CA LEU A 108 1.18 -11.55 17.98
C LEU A 108 0.10 -11.97 16.96
N CYS A 109 0.42 -11.98 15.66
CA CYS A 109 -0.50 -12.30 14.56
C CYS A 109 -0.02 -13.51 13.76
N PRO A 110 0.14 -14.70 14.37
CA PRO A 110 0.74 -15.86 13.70
C PRO A 110 -0.07 -16.36 12.50
N ASN A 111 -1.40 -16.27 12.53
CA ASN A 111 -2.23 -16.70 11.39
C ASN A 111 -2.07 -15.77 10.19
N ILE A 112 -1.95 -14.47 10.43
CA ILE A 112 -1.65 -13.49 9.37
C ILE A 112 -0.28 -13.75 8.77
N LEU A 113 0.75 -13.91 9.62
CA LEU A 113 2.11 -14.18 9.15
C LEU A 113 2.18 -15.47 8.35
N ASN A 114 1.60 -16.56 8.85
CA ASN A 114 1.57 -17.83 8.17
C ASN A 114 0.94 -17.72 6.78
N TYR A 115 -0.17 -17.00 6.68
CA TYR A 115 -0.81 -16.78 5.39
C TYR A 115 0.05 -15.93 4.44
N CYS A 116 0.67 -14.85 4.93
CA CYS A 116 1.58 -14.05 4.13
C CYS A 116 2.77 -14.88 3.61
N TYR A 117 3.38 -15.70 4.46
CA TYR A 117 4.48 -16.60 4.07
C TYR A 117 4.03 -17.79 3.19
N GLN A 118 2.76 -18.15 3.23
CA GLN A 118 2.21 -19.16 2.32
C GLN A 118 2.20 -18.66 0.86
N ILE A 119 1.85 -17.41 0.64
CA ILE A 119 1.69 -16.81 -0.69
C ILE A 119 2.94 -16.08 -1.22
N VAL A 120 3.84 -15.66 -0.35
CA VAL A 120 5.10 -14.99 -0.68
C VAL A 120 6.25 -15.61 0.10
N GLU A 121 7.35 -15.98 -0.57
CA GLU A 121 8.51 -16.55 0.11
C GLU A 121 9.21 -15.51 1.01
N LYS A 122 9.35 -14.28 0.49
CA LYS A 122 10.04 -13.17 1.16
C LYS A 122 9.15 -11.93 1.22
N PRO A 123 8.16 -11.90 2.12
CA PRO A 123 7.37 -10.71 2.32
C PRO A 123 8.27 -9.53 2.65
N LYS A 124 8.02 -8.41 1.98
CA LYS A 124 8.60 -7.14 2.35
C LYS A 124 7.73 -6.51 3.44
N ARG A 125 7.68 -5.20 3.50
CA ARG A 125 6.81 -4.50 4.44
C ARG A 125 5.37 -5.01 4.36
N THR A 126 4.80 -5.35 5.51
CA THR A 126 3.41 -5.81 5.60
C THR A 126 2.71 -5.02 6.69
N ARG A 127 1.53 -4.49 6.38
CA ARG A 127 0.77 -3.63 7.29
C ARG A 127 -0.68 -4.05 7.34
N LEU A 128 -1.26 -3.96 8.53
CA LEU A 128 -2.70 -3.87 8.68
C LEU A 128 -3.11 -2.41 8.48
N SER A 129 -4.01 -2.17 7.55
CA SER A 129 -4.48 -0.83 7.17
C SER A 129 -5.97 -0.74 7.44
N ARG A 130 -6.35 0.14 8.37
CA ARG A 130 -7.73 0.47 8.72
C ARG A 130 -8.11 1.82 8.16
N LEU A 131 -9.13 1.86 7.35
CA LEU A 131 -9.76 3.09 6.90
C LEU A 131 -11.09 3.22 7.61
N VAL A 132 -11.13 4.09 8.61
CA VAL A 132 -12.33 4.32 9.44
C VAL A 132 -13.46 4.87 8.59
N ALA A 133 -14.70 4.74 9.05
CA ALA A 133 -15.90 5.27 8.38
C ALA A 133 -15.69 6.71 7.88
N GLY A 134 -16.03 6.99 6.63
CA GLY A 134 -15.78 8.26 5.94
C GLY A 134 -14.30 8.57 5.66
N GLY A 135 -13.41 7.61 5.91
CA GLY A 135 -11.98 7.77 5.71
C GLY A 135 -11.56 7.70 4.23
N HIS A 136 -10.48 8.38 3.93
CA HIS A 136 -9.86 8.34 2.61
C HIS A 136 -8.37 8.65 2.70
N PHE A 137 -7.62 8.27 1.67
CA PHE A 137 -6.31 8.82 1.41
C PHE A 137 -6.34 9.53 0.07
N HIS A 138 -5.76 10.73 0.04
CA HIS A 138 -5.79 11.56 -1.15
C HIS A 138 -5.12 10.89 -2.36
N TRP A 139 -5.42 11.35 -3.57
CA TRP A 139 -4.80 10.85 -4.79
C TRP A 139 -3.29 11.01 -4.74
N HIS A 140 -2.58 9.90 -4.82
CA HIS A 140 -1.11 9.86 -4.76
C HIS A 140 -0.57 8.68 -5.56
N SER A 141 0.72 8.68 -5.83
CA SER A 141 1.42 7.58 -6.50
C SER A 141 2.70 7.23 -5.77
N HIS A 142 3.07 5.97 -5.78
CA HIS A 142 4.28 5.47 -5.11
C HIS A 142 5.43 5.18 -6.06
N LYS A 143 5.16 5.01 -7.35
CA LYS A 143 6.13 4.57 -8.37
C LYS A 143 6.90 3.32 -7.97
N VAL A 144 6.17 2.32 -7.46
CA VAL A 144 6.76 1.09 -6.89
C VAL A 144 7.19 0.08 -7.92
N LEU A 145 6.58 0.08 -9.11
CA LEU A 145 6.94 -0.78 -10.25
C LEU A 145 7.91 -0.08 -11.20
N SER A 146 7.78 1.23 -11.35
CA SER A 146 8.68 2.04 -12.15
C SER A 146 9.93 2.42 -11.36
N GLU A 147 10.98 2.81 -12.06
CA GLU A 147 12.22 3.28 -11.46
C GLU A 147 12.02 4.65 -10.79
N SER A 148 11.62 4.68 -9.52
CA SER A 148 11.62 5.93 -8.77
C SER A 148 12.89 6.07 -7.96
N LYS A 149 13.59 7.20 -8.11
CA LYS A 149 14.62 7.61 -7.17
C LYS A 149 13.90 8.08 -5.91
N GLN A 150 13.92 7.28 -4.87
CA GLN A 150 13.48 7.77 -3.56
C GLN A 150 14.61 8.55 -2.90
N SER A 151 14.26 9.67 -2.31
CA SER A 151 15.21 10.60 -1.71
C SER A 151 15.95 10.04 -0.49
N ASN A 152 15.53 8.91 0.05
CA ASN A 152 16.08 8.35 1.28
C ASN A 152 16.98 7.14 0.98
N LYS A 153 18.30 7.38 0.91
CA LYS A 153 19.33 6.41 0.56
C LYS A 153 19.44 5.21 1.51
N LYS A 154 18.80 5.24 2.70
CA LYS A 154 18.92 4.18 3.72
C LYS A 154 18.08 2.94 3.41
N PHE A 155 17.10 3.03 2.50
CA PHE A 155 16.10 1.97 2.27
C PHE A 155 16.02 1.46 0.84
N THR A 156 16.91 1.92 0.03
CA THR A 156 17.01 1.56 -1.37
C THR A 156 18.16 0.57 -1.54
N ASN A 157 18.07 -0.30 -2.55
CA ASN A 157 19.28 -0.97 -3.00
C ASN A 157 20.36 0.09 -3.28
N LYS A 158 21.64 -0.30 -3.45
CA LYS A 158 22.76 0.62 -3.69
C LYS A 158 22.48 1.77 -4.66
N ASP A 159 21.47 1.64 -5.53
CA ASP A 159 21.11 2.60 -6.55
C ASP A 159 19.96 3.53 -6.16
N GLY A 160 19.45 3.46 -4.94
CA GLY A 160 18.37 4.32 -4.48
C GLY A 160 16.99 3.99 -5.04
N LYS A 161 16.74 2.75 -5.47
CA LYS A 161 15.52 2.36 -6.17
C LYS A 161 14.72 1.33 -5.39
N TYR A 162 13.44 1.63 -5.12
CA TYR A 162 12.43 0.63 -4.75
C TYR A 162 12.03 -0.12 -6.01
N LYS A 163 12.97 -0.88 -6.55
CA LYS A 163 12.68 -1.66 -7.73
C LYS A 163 11.73 -2.78 -7.37
N ASN A 164 10.73 -2.93 -8.20
CA ASN A 164 10.02 -4.17 -8.34
C ASN A 164 9.26 -4.57 -7.07
N THR A 165 8.26 -3.80 -6.71
CA THR A 165 7.39 -4.14 -5.59
C THR A 165 5.93 -4.03 -6.01
N VAL A 166 5.16 -5.09 -5.80
CA VAL A 166 3.70 -5.07 -5.88
C VAL A 166 3.12 -4.89 -4.50
N ILE A 167 1.96 -4.26 -4.44
CA ILE A 167 1.17 -4.07 -3.22
C ILE A 167 -0.09 -4.92 -3.35
N MET A 168 -0.15 -5.98 -2.56
CA MET A 168 -1.33 -6.83 -2.47
C MET A 168 -2.20 -6.37 -1.32
N HIS A 169 -3.49 -6.20 -1.59
CA HIS A 169 -4.52 -5.92 -0.60
C HIS A 169 -5.30 -7.20 -0.33
N ILE A 170 -5.19 -7.74 0.88
CA ILE A 170 -5.98 -8.86 1.38
C ILE A 170 -7.11 -8.25 2.21
N VAL A 171 -8.34 -8.46 1.80
CA VAL A 171 -9.51 -7.76 2.37
C VAL A 171 -10.05 -8.52 3.57
N LEU A 172 -10.02 -7.90 4.74
CA LEU A 172 -10.49 -8.48 6.00
C LEU A 172 -11.85 -7.95 6.45
N LYS A 173 -12.14 -6.68 6.13
CA LYS A 173 -13.41 -6.02 6.36
C LYS A 173 -13.64 -4.99 5.28
N THR A 174 -14.86 -4.94 4.74
CA THR A 174 -15.26 -3.98 3.71
C THR A 174 -16.77 -3.77 3.71
N ASN A 175 -17.22 -2.76 2.99
CA ASN A 175 -18.65 -2.51 2.72
C ASN A 175 -18.81 -2.00 1.29
N GLU A 176 -20.03 -2.00 0.77
CA GLU A 176 -20.32 -1.66 -0.63
C GLU A 176 -19.94 -0.23 -1.05
N LYS A 177 -19.79 0.68 -0.09
CA LYS A 177 -19.36 2.06 -0.32
C LYS A 177 -17.82 2.23 -0.28
N CYS A 178 -17.07 1.13 -0.11
CA CYS A 178 -15.61 1.13 -0.21
C CYS A 178 -15.16 0.91 -1.64
N TRP A 179 -14.17 1.68 -2.07
CA TRP A 179 -13.55 1.48 -3.37
C TRP A 179 -12.07 1.91 -3.39
N MET A 180 -11.37 1.40 -4.39
CA MET A 180 -10.02 1.81 -4.76
C MET A 180 -10.09 2.43 -6.14
N GLY A 181 -9.66 3.69 -6.26
CA GLY A 181 -9.57 4.38 -7.54
C GLY A 181 -8.16 4.36 -8.08
N VAL A 182 -8.00 4.20 -9.40
CA VAL A 182 -6.74 4.35 -10.12
C VAL A 182 -6.94 5.28 -11.29
N SER A 183 -6.03 6.23 -11.49
CA SER A 183 -6.07 7.19 -12.60
C SER A 183 -4.66 7.46 -13.13
N ASN A 184 -4.53 7.69 -14.44
CA ASN A 184 -3.27 8.08 -15.07
C ASN A 184 -2.86 9.54 -14.76
N GLN A 185 -3.82 10.35 -14.32
CA GLN A 185 -3.64 11.76 -13.97
C GLN A 185 -4.16 12.02 -12.57
N HIS A 186 -3.63 13.08 -11.94
CA HIS A 186 -4.19 13.55 -10.69
C HIS A 186 -5.58 14.16 -10.97
N PRO A 187 -6.67 13.68 -10.32
CA PRO A 187 -8.03 14.08 -10.66
C PRO A 187 -8.34 15.57 -10.54
N PHE A 188 -7.53 16.34 -9.83
CA PHE A 188 -7.72 17.79 -9.69
C PHE A 188 -6.89 18.63 -10.70
N GLY A 189 -6.28 17.99 -11.70
CA GLY A 189 -5.40 18.67 -12.66
C GLY A 189 -6.11 19.42 -13.79
N GLY A 190 -7.43 19.58 -13.75
CA GLY A 190 -8.19 20.37 -14.73
C GLY A 190 -8.34 19.74 -16.12
N HIS A 191 -7.84 18.52 -16.33
CA HIS A 191 -7.94 17.78 -17.58
C HIS A 191 -8.95 16.64 -17.47
N SER A 192 -9.44 16.16 -18.61
CA SER A 192 -10.28 14.95 -18.66
C SER A 192 -9.45 13.75 -18.21
N TYR A 193 -9.85 13.09 -17.12
CA TYR A 193 -9.20 11.92 -16.57
C TYR A 193 -10.19 10.77 -16.42
N LYS A 194 -9.69 9.56 -16.59
CA LYS A 194 -10.45 8.34 -16.38
C LYS A 194 -10.09 7.71 -15.04
N ILE A 195 -11.07 7.50 -14.21
CA ILE A 195 -10.90 6.78 -12.95
C ILE A 195 -11.39 5.34 -13.13
N HIS A 196 -10.51 4.40 -12.88
CA HIS A 196 -10.84 2.99 -12.75
C HIS A 196 -11.14 2.71 -11.28
N LYS A 197 -12.43 2.60 -10.95
CA LYS A 197 -12.89 2.26 -9.58
C LYS A 197 -13.11 0.77 -9.47
N GLN A 198 -12.63 0.19 -8.39
CA GLN A 198 -12.84 -1.21 -8.08
C GLN A 198 -13.21 -1.38 -6.61
N HIS A 199 -14.32 -2.07 -6.36
CA HIS A 199 -14.62 -2.59 -5.02
C HIS A 199 -13.84 -3.88 -4.82
N TYR A 200 -13.20 -4.00 -3.64
CA TYR A 200 -12.50 -5.21 -3.22
C TYR A 200 -13.38 -5.92 -2.19
N GLY A 201 -13.88 -7.10 -2.56
CA GLY A 201 -14.80 -7.89 -1.73
C GLY A 201 -14.10 -8.57 -0.54
N LEU A 202 -14.90 -8.96 0.45
CA LEU A 202 -14.41 -9.64 1.65
C LEU A 202 -13.68 -10.95 1.29
N GLY A 203 -12.48 -11.15 1.82
CA GLY A 203 -11.64 -12.32 1.54
C GLY A 203 -10.97 -12.30 0.16
N GLU A 204 -11.16 -11.26 -0.63
CA GLU A 204 -10.47 -11.12 -1.91
C GLU A 204 -9.04 -10.60 -1.74
N ILE A 205 -8.23 -10.90 -2.76
CA ILE A 205 -6.84 -10.46 -2.86
C ILE A 205 -6.63 -9.74 -4.18
N TRP A 206 -6.21 -8.50 -4.08
CA TRP A 206 -6.02 -7.63 -5.22
C TRP A 206 -4.64 -6.98 -5.23
N ILE A 207 -4.04 -6.86 -6.41
CA ILE A 207 -2.93 -5.92 -6.61
C ILE A 207 -3.52 -4.59 -7.08
N LEU A 208 -3.12 -3.54 -6.39
CA LEU A 208 -3.33 -2.16 -6.79
C LEU A 208 -2.09 -1.66 -7.53
N ASN A 209 -2.27 -1.04 -8.68
CA ASN A 209 -1.18 -0.39 -9.38
C ASN A 209 -0.81 0.94 -8.71
N GLY A 210 0.19 0.88 -7.82
CA GLY A 210 0.66 2.05 -7.08
C GLY A 210 1.47 3.06 -7.88
N ASP A 211 1.88 2.74 -9.12
CA ASP A 211 2.61 3.66 -10.00
C ASP A 211 1.72 4.77 -10.56
N TYR A 212 0.43 4.48 -10.67
CA TYR A 212 -0.58 5.46 -11.04
C TYR A 212 -1.11 6.20 -9.81
N TYR A 213 -1.76 7.34 -10.05
CA TYR A 213 -2.50 8.01 -9.00
C TYR A 213 -3.60 7.09 -8.50
N HIS A 214 -3.64 6.87 -7.20
CA HIS A 214 -4.65 6.02 -6.59
C HIS A 214 -5.17 6.64 -5.30
N ASN A 215 -6.39 6.23 -4.95
CA ASN A 215 -7.12 6.74 -3.81
C ASN A 215 -7.95 5.62 -3.18
N PRO A 216 -7.65 5.18 -1.96
CA PRO A 216 -8.55 4.37 -1.16
C PRO A 216 -9.63 5.25 -0.53
N PHE A 217 -10.86 4.77 -0.58
CA PHE A 217 -12.01 5.47 -0.04
C PHE A 217 -12.95 4.51 0.71
N ASN A 218 -13.45 4.95 1.87
CA ASN A 218 -14.47 4.29 2.65
C ASN A 218 -15.63 5.27 2.88
N GLY A 219 -16.66 5.19 2.05
CA GLY A 219 -17.88 6.00 2.19
C GLY A 219 -18.96 5.36 3.06
N GLY A 220 -18.66 4.23 3.70
CA GLY A 220 -19.57 3.54 4.60
C GLY A 220 -19.52 4.02 6.04
N GLU A 221 -20.33 3.39 6.87
CA GLU A 221 -20.43 3.66 8.31
C GLU A 221 -19.57 2.72 9.16
N GLU A 222 -18.96 1.71 8.53
CA GLU A 222 -18.09 0.75 9.16
C GLU A 222 -16.64 0.90 8.69
N ASP A 223 -15.71 0.45 9.52
CA ASP A 223 -14.30 0.43 9.16
C ASP A 223 -14.03 -0.55 8.01
N ARG A 224 -13.03 -0.23 7.22
CA ARG A 224 -12.48 -1.08 6.19
C ARG A 224 -11.06 -1.51 6.58
N ASP A 225 -10.83 -2.82 6.71
CA ASP A 225 -9.54 -3.39 7.09
C ASP A 225 -8.94 -4.22 5.96
N HIS A 226 -7.70 -3.90 5.59
CA HIS A 226 -6.91 -4.67 4.63
C HIS A 226 -5.52 -5.00 5.20
N ILE A 227 -5.00 -6.18 4.91
CA ILE A 227 -3.57 -6.42 4.98
C ILE A 227 -2.97 -5.90 3.68
N MET A 228 -2.01 -4.98 3.78
CA MET A 228 -1.21 -4.50 2.67
C MET A 228 0.12 -5.26 2.69
N LEU A 229 0.25 -6.26 1.83
CA LEU A 229 1.43 -7.10 1.71
C LEU A 229 2.28 -6.63 0.53
N TYR A 230 3.51 -6.24 0.79
CA TYR A 230 4.47 -5.83 -0.22
C TYR A 230 5.38 -7.00 -0.60
N ALA A 231 5.52 -7.26 -1.88
CA ALA A 231 6.32 -8.36 -2.39
C ALA A 231 7.09 -8.01 -3.66
N ASP A 232 8.14 -8.75 -3.94
CA ASP A 232 8.80 -8.74 -5.23
C ASP A 232 7.94 -9.54 -6.23
N PRO A 233 7.56 -9.00 -7.38
CA PRO A 233 6.83 -9.79 -8.38
C PRO A 233 7.63 -10.97 -8.95
N LEU A 234 8.94 -11.01 -8.74
CA LEU A 234 9.79 -12.16 -9.07
C LEU A 234 9.99 -13.13 -7.88
N ASP A 235 9.26 -12.94 -6.77
CA ASP A 235 9.24 -13.90 -5.67
C ASP A 235 8.83 -15.28 -6.18
N LYS A 236 9.53 -16.33 -5.75
CA LYS A 236 9.37 -17.68 -6.31
C LYS A 236 7.95 -18.24 -6.18
N LYS A 237 7.25 -17.90 -5.09
CA LYS A 237 5.86 -18.33 -4.89
C LYS A 237 4.89 -17.45 -5.67
N LEU A 238 5.15 -16.16 -5.71
CA LEU A 238 4.23 -15.19 -6.27
C LEU A 238 4.31 -15.12 -7.81
N TYR A 239 5.50 -15.26 -8.40
CA TYR A 239 5.72 -15.11 -9.83
C TYR A 239 4.79 -15.97 -10.71
N PRO A 240 4.67 -17.30 -10.50
CA PRO A 240 3.79 -18.13 -11.34
C PRO A 240 2.32 -17.77 -11.19
N ILE A 241 1.91 -17.27 -10.02
CA ILE A 241 0.56 -16.78 -9.75
C ILE A 241 0.28 -15.52 -10.55
N LEU A 242 1.22 -14.56 -10.52
CA LEU A 242 1.12 -13.32 -11.29
C LEU A 242 1.09 -13.57 -12.78
N GLU A 243 1.97 -14.44 -13.28
CA GLU A 243 2.02 -14.79 -14.70
C GLU A 243 0.68 -15.38 -15.18
N ASN A 244 0.11 -16.30 -14.40
CA ASN A 244 -1.20 -16.88 -14.71
C ASN A 244 -2.32 -15.84 -14.65
N ALA A 245 -2.38 -15.02 -13.60
CA ALA A 245 -3.38 -13.99 -13.45
C ALA A 245 -3.32 -12.94 -14.58
N ILE A 246 -2.12 -12.50 -14.96
CA ILE A 246 -1.92 -11.54 -16.05
C ILE A 246 -2.33 -12.13 -17.40
N ASN A 247 -1.98 -13.39 -17.68
CA ASN A 247 -2.32 -14.04 -18.94
C ASN A 247 -3.84 -14.25 -19.10
N ASN A 248 -4.57 -14.37 -18.00
CA ASN A 248 -6.03 -14.51 -17.97
C ASN A 248 -6.76 -13.18 -17.74
N TYR A 249 -6.04 -12.06 -17.62
CA TYR A 249 -6.65 -10.76 -17.37
C TYR A 249 -7.51 -10.30 -18.55
N LYS A 250 -8.76 -9.91 -18.25
CA LYS A 250 -9.75 -9.42 -19.25
C LYS A 250 -10.23 -8.00 -18.92
N GLY A 251 -9.66 -7.39 -17.89
CA GLY A 251 -10.07 -6.05 -17.46
C GLY A 251 -9.47 -4.92 -18.31
N PRO A 252 -9.72 -3.67 -17.91
CA PRO A 252 -9.20 -2.50 -18.59
C PRO A 252 -7.67 -2.43 -18.52
N VAL A 253 -7.05 -1.96 -19.59
CA VAL A 253 -5.61 -1.72 -19.70
C VAL A 253 -5.36 -0.22 -19.74
N LEU A 254 -4.40 0.24 -18.97
CA LEU A 254 -3.95 1.63 -18.96
C LEU A 254 -2.91 1.81 -20.07
N ASN A 255 -3.34 2.33 -21.21
CA ASN A 255 -2.46 2.58 -22.36
C ASN A 255 -1.84 3.99 -22.36
N GLU A 256 -2.16 4.79 -21.34
CA GLU A 256 -1.81 6.19 -21.29
C GLU A 256 -0.56 6.39 -20.44
N LYS A 257 0.33 7.26 -20.89
CA LYS A 257 1.48 7.67 -20.09
C LYS A 257 0.99 8.31 -18.80
N ILE A 258 1.61 7.93 -17.68
CA ILE A 258 1.43 8.65 -16.40
C ILE A 258 1.90 10.07 -16.66
N ILE A 259 1.01 11.04 -16.49
CA ILE A 259 1.37 12.45 -16.54
C ILE A 259 1.80 12.84 -15.12
N PRO A 260 3.11 12.97 -14.86
CA PRO A 260 3.56 13.38 -13.55
C PRO A 260 3.11 14.82 -13.31
N GLN A 261 2.25 15.03 -12.33
CA GLN A 261 2.13 16.38 -11.80
C GLN A 261 3.45 16.76 -11.14
N ARG A 262 3.95 17.93 -11.44
CA ARG A 262 4.98 18.58 -10.63
C ARG A 262 4.36 18.95 -9.28
N ILE A 263 4.33 18.01 -8.34
CA ILE A 263 4.12 18.32 -6.92
C ILE A 263 5.46 18.82 -6.37
N HIS A 264 5.98 19.87 -6.97
CA HIS A 264 7.11 20.66 -6.50
C HIS A 264 6.78 22.15 -6.65
N GLY A 265 5.59 22.51 -6.29
CA GLY A 265 5.17 23.86 -6.00
C GLY A 265 4.43 23.78 -4.68
N GLU A 266 4.65 24.73 -3.83
CA GLU A 266 3.84 24.93 -2.64
C GLU A 266 2.37 24.73 -3.01
N LEU A 267 1.77 23.62 -2.56
CA LEU A 267 0.33 23.47 -2.60
C LEU A 267 -0.23 24.60 -1.74
N LYS A 268 -0.64 25.69 -2.37
CA LYS A 268 -1.36 26.75 -1.69
C LYS A 268 -2.77 26.24 -1.43
N LEU A 269 -3.06 25.98 -0.18
CA LEU A 269 -4.43 25.74 0.25
C LEU A 269 -5.21 27.05 -0.01
N ASN A 270 -6.24 26.99 -0.83
CA ASN A 270 -7.22 28.06 -0.83
C ASN A 270 -8.05 27.93 0.45
N THR A 271 -7.80 28.81 1.40
CA THR A 271 -8.44 28.81 2.73
C THR A 271 -9.94 29.05 2.67
N GLU A 272 -10.46 29.61 1.56
CA GLU A 272 -11.90 29.86 1.39
C GLU A 272 -12.66 28.64 0.85
N THR A 273 -12.03 27.83 0.02
CA THR A 273 -12.70 26.68 -0.63
C THR A 273 -12.24 25.32 -0.10
N GLY A 274 -11.18 25.29 0.70
CA GLY A 274 -10.56 24.03 1.18
C GLY A 274 -9.93 23.17 0.07
N LEU A 275 -9.78 23.73 -1.13
CA LEU A 275 -9.16 23.05 -2.27
C LEU A 275 -7.67 23.37 -2.35
N ALA A 276 -6.84 22.36 -2.56
CA ALA A 276 -5.42 22.53 -2.86
C ALA A 276 -5.23 22.58 -4.39
N PHE A 277 -4.51 23.58 -4.87
CA PHE A 277 -4.15 23.77 -6.28
C PHE A 277 -2.67 23.50 -6.51
#